data_ad6274920bff251e379dc828d8645c68
#
_entry.id   ad6274920bff251e379dc828d8645c68
#
_cell.length_a   1.000
_cell.length_b   1.000
_cell.length_c   1.000
_cell.angle_alpha   90.00
_cell.angle_beta   90.00
_cell.angle_gamma   90.00
#
_symmetry.space_group_name_H-M   'P 1'
#
loop_
_entity.id
_entity.type
_entity.pdbx_description
1 polymer ?
#
loop_
_entity_poly.entity_id
_entity_poly.type
_entity_poly.pdbx_seq_one_letter_code
_entity_poly.pdbx_strand_id
1 'polypeptide(L)'
;MIIRPANVTDAADMVAVLNPIIAAGGTTAHQRPFDEARMRDQYIAPSDNVSCMVAELDGTVIGFQSLVWPDEDDDLFTQRWAFIASFVASEAAGKGVGQKLFAATKEAATAAGVRTIDATIRADNVPGLKYYTGLGFADYDRRVAVPLRDGTVVDRIRKRYDLAT
;
A
#
# COMPACT_ATOMS: atom_id res chain seq x y z
N MET A 1 14.31 -11.37 -9.15
CA MET A 1 13.30 -10.82 -8.19
C MET A 1 12.06 -11.68 -8.24
N ILE A 2 11.58 -12.11 -7.09
CA ILE A 2 10.39 -12.95 -6.96
C ILE A 2 9.27 -12.12 -6.35
N ILE A 3 8.09 -12.12 -6.98
CA ILE A 3 6.88 -11.50 -6.43
C ILE A 3 5.98 -12.64 -5.96
N ARG A 4 5.60 -12.63 -4.70
CA ARG A 4 4.80 -13.70 -4.08
C ARG A 4 3.93 -13.14 -2.94
N PRO A 5 2.89 -13.89 -2.51
CA PRO A 5 2.17 -13.54 -1.29
C PRO A 5 3.08 -13.52 -0.06
N ALA A 6 2.81 -12.56 0.84
CA ALA A 6 3.49 -12.49 2.12
C ALA A 6 3.09 -13.66 3.02
N ASN A 7 4.00 -14.08 3.87
CA ASN A 7 3.72 -15.02 4.95
C ASN A 7 4.25 -14.46 6.30
N VAL A 8 3.89 -15.11 7.40
CA VAL A 8 4.22 -14.60 8.74
C VAL A 8 5.74 -14.50 8.98
N THR A 9 6.55 -15.26 8.27
CA THR A 9 8.01 -15.21 8.39
C THR A 9 8.63 -14.01 7.69
N ASP A 10 7.86 -13.28 6.88
CA ASP A 10 8.32 -12.06 6.20
C ASP A 10 8.28 -10.83 7.11
N ALA A 11 7.70 -10.92 8.30
CA ALA A 11 7.43 -9.77 9.17
C ALA A 11 8.69 -8.95 9.48
N ALA A 12 9.81 -9.60 9.81
CA ALA A 12 11.06 -8.91 10.13
C ALA A 12 11.59 -8.08 8.96
N ASP A 13 11.61 -8.66 7.75
CA ASP A 13 12.03 -7.95 6.54
C ASP A 13 11.09 -6.80 6.19
N MET A 14 9.77 -7.00 6.34
CA MET A 14 8.78 -5.96 6.07
C MET A 14 8.91 -4.79 7.05
N VAL A 15 9.19 -5.06 8.32
CA VAL A 15 9.52 -4.03 9.33
C VAL A 15 10.76 -3.26 8.89
N ALA A 16 11.79 -3.96 8.43
CA ALA A 16 13.03 -3.35 7.95
C ALA A 16 12.83 -2.48 6.69
N VAL A 17 11.81 -2.77 5.88
CA VAL A 17 11.40 -1.91 4.75
C VAL A 17 10.67 -0.66 5.25
N LEU A 18 9.69 -0.82 6.13
CA LEU A 18 8.76 0.26 6.48
C LEU A 18 9.31 1.24 7.50
N ASN A 19 10.01 0.77 8.54
CA ASN A 19 10.46 1.66 9.61
C ASN A 19 11.41 2.78 9.15
N PRO A 20 12.36 2.57 8.22
CA PRO A 20 13.15 3.66 7.67
C PRO A 20 12.29 4.70 6.92
N ILE A 21 11.24 4.27 6.24
CA ILE A 21 10.30 5.18 5.55
C ILE A 21 9.56 6.04 6.57
N ILE A 22 9.10 5.45 7.66
CA ILE A 22 8.43 6.17 8.76
C ILE A 22 9.42 7.19 9.39
N ALA A 23 10.64 6.78 9.68
CA ALA A 23 11.66 7.64 10.28
C ALA A 23 12.03 8.82 9.39
N ALA A 24 12.09 8.63 8.08
CA ALA A 24 12.37 9.70 7.12
C ALA A 24 11.23 10.72 7.05
N GLY A 25 9.98 10.30 7.27
CA GLY A 25 8.79 11.15 7.24
C GLY A 25 8.41 11.61 5.83
N GLY A 26 7.25 12.23 5.72
CA GLY A 26 6.79 12.91 4.50
C GLY A 26 6.12 12.03 3.46
N THR A 27 6.23 10.70 3.53
CA THR A 27 5.68 9.80 2.51
C THR A 27 4.62 8.83 3.00
N THR A 28 4.46 8.70 4.32
CA THR A 28 3.41 7.85 4.90
C THR A 28 2.68 8.60 6.00
N ALA A 29 1.43 8.19 6.28
CA ALA A 29 0.70 8.68 7.44
C ALA A 29 1.15 7.99 8.74
N HIS A 30 1.86 6.87 8.66
CA HIS A 30 2.43 6.24 9.83
C HIS A 30 3.52 7.11 10.43
N GLN A 31 3.50 7.25 11.76
CA GLN A 31 4.51 8.00 12.53
C GLN A 31 5.13 7.14 13.62
N ARG A 32 4.50 6.03 13.97
CA ARG A 32 4.98 5.09 14.98
C ARG A 32 5.63 3.88 14.31
N PRO A 33 6.86 3.49 14.72
CA PRO A 33 7.51 2.31 14.17
C PRO A 33 6.68 1.05 14.38
N PHE A 34 6.84 0.09 13.48
CA PHE A 34 6.23 -1.23 13.57
C PHE A 34 7.16 -2.19 14.30
N ASP A 35 6.57 -3.14 15.02
CA ASP A 35 7.20 -4.40 15.37
C ASP A 35 6.65 -5.53 14.50
N GLU A 36 7.17 -6.74 14.65
CA GLU A 36 6.76 -7.87 13.83
C GLU A 36 5.29 -8.25 14.08
N ALA A 37 4.84 -8.21 15.34
CA ALA A 37 3.45 -8.55 15.69
C ALA A 37 2.48 -7.57 15.01
N ARG A 38 2.74 -6.28 15.09
CA ARG A 38 1.92 -5.26 14.42
C ARG A 38 1.96 -5.40 12.90
N MET A 39 3.10 -5.76 12.33
CA MET A 39 3.23 -6.00 10.89
C MET A 39 2.36 -7.18 10.45
N ARG A 40 2.37 -8.27 11.20
CA ARG A 40 1.51 -9.43 10.92
C ARG A 40 0.03 -9.06 10.99
N ASP A 41 -0.37 -8.37 12.05
CA ASP A 41 -1.78 -8.04 12.29
C ASP A 41 -2.32 -7.02 11.29
N GLN A 42 -1.51 -6.07 10.85
CA GLN A 42 -1.97 -4.96 10.02
C GLN A 42 -1.79 -5.22 8.52
N TYR A 43 -0.74 -5.94 8.10
CA TYR A 43 -0.40 -6.08 6.69
C TYR A 43 -0.35 -7.51 6.18
N ILE A 44 0.12 -8.48 6.98
CA ILE A 44 0.28 -9.85 6.48
C ILE A 44 -1.04 -10.62 6.55
N ALA A 45 -1.72 -10.58 7.69
CA ALA A 45 -2.94 -11.34 7.94
C ALA A 45 -4.03 -10.52 8.64
N PRO A 46 -4.38 -9.31 8.15
CA PRO A 46 -5.52 -8.57 8.70
C PRO A 46 -6.83 -9.28 8.30
N SER A 47 -7.90 -9.06 9.09
CA SER A 47 -9.21 -9.65 8.83
C SER A 47 -9.86 -9.17 7.53
N ASP A 48 -9.48 -7.98 7.06
CA ASP A 48 -9.98 -7.34 5.83
C ASP A 48 -9.06 -7.57 4.62
N ASN A 49 -8.14 -8.52 4.69
CA ASN A 49 -7.14 -8.74 3.66
C ASN A 49 -7.76 -9.20 2.33
N VAL A 50 -7.39 -8.53 1.23
CA VAL A 50 -7.55 -9.04 -0.13
C VAL A 50 -6.26 -9.73 -0.56
N SER A 51 -5.13 -9.02 -0.44
CA SER A 51 -3.81 -9.57 -0.73
C SER A 51 -2.72 -8.75 -0.04
N CYS A 52 -1.59 -9.40 0.20
CA CYS A 52 -0.34 -8.71 0.50
C CYS A 52 0.76 -9.40 -0.29
N MET A 53 1.35 -8.67 -1.23
CA MET A 53 2.44 -9.18 -2.06
C MET A 53 3.77 -8.64 -1.57
N VAL A 54 4.79 -9.48 -1.59
CA VAL A 54 6.16 -9.09 -1.28
C VAL A 54 7.03 -9.25 -2.52
N ALA A 55 8.05 -8.40 -2.62
CA ALA A 55 9.11 -8.51 -3.61
C ALA A 55 10.38 -8.99 -2.90
N GLU A 56 10.87 -10.15 -3.30
CA GLU A 56 12.05 -10.79 -2.73
C GLU A 56 13.20 -10.74 -3.73
N LEU A 57 14.35 -10.24 -3.30
CA LEU A 57 15.58 -10.19 -4.08
C LEU A 57 16.70 -10.80 -3.26
N ASP A 58 17.35 -11.85 -3.80
CA ASP A 58 18.45 -12.54 -3.14
C ASP A 58 18.11 -13.00 -1.71
N GLY A 59 16.88 -13.51 -1.53
CA GLY A 59 16.41 -14.03 -0.25
C GLY A 59 15.91 -13.00 0.75
N THR A 60 15.89 -11.71 0.39
CA THR A 60 15.46 -10.62 1.27
C THR A 60 14.25 -9.90 0.66
N VAL A 61 13.23 -9.63 1.46
CA VAL A 61 12.09 -8.81 1.04
C VAL A 61 12.52 -7.34 0.97
N ILE A 62 12.34 -6.72 -0.18
CA ILE A 62 12.74 -5.33 -0.46
C ILE A 62 11.55 -4.39 -0.68
N GLY A 63 10.35 -4.92 -0.68
CA GLY A 63 9.13 -4.14 -0.82
C GLY A 63 7.90 -4.99 -0.61
N PHE A 64 6.77 -4.34 -0.31
CA PHE A 64 5.49 -5.04 -0.19
C PHE A 64 4.34 -4.13 -0.57
N GLN A 65 3.23 -4.75 -0.95
CA GLN A 65 2.01 -4.04 -1.35
C GLN A 65 0.81 -4.75 -0.76
N SER A 66 0.03 -4.01 0.01
CA SER A 66 -1.17 -4.47 0.69
C SER A 66 -2.42 -4.02 -0.06
N LEU A 67 -3.43 -4.86 -0.10
CA LEU A 67 -4.75 -4.54 -0.59
C LEU A 67 -5.78 -5.08 0.40
N VAL A 68 -6.65 -4.20 0.90
CA VAL A 68 -7.64 -4.54 1.92
C VAL A 68 -9.03 -4.06 1.51
N TRP A 69 -10.06 -4.78 1.97
CA TRP A 69 -11.44 -4.32 1.83
C TRP A 69 -11.69 -3.11 2.76
N PRO A 70 -12.58 -2.17 2.40
CA PRO A 70 -13.10 -1.18 3.36
C PRO A 70 -13.94 -1.87 4.43
N ASP A 71 -14.32 -1.13 5.46
CA ASP A 71 -15.25 -1.62 6.47
C ASP A 71 -16.59 -2.00 5.81
N GLU A 72 -17.26 -3.02 6.34
CA GLU A 72 -18.50 -3.56 5.76
C GLU A 72 -19.64 -2.54 5.74
N ASP A 73 -19.62 -1.57 6.65
CA ASP A 73 -20.60 -0.47 6.72
C ASP A 73 -20.26 0.73 5.85
N ASP A 74 -19.11 0.72 5.18
CA ASP A 74 -18.72 1.73 4.19
C ASP A 74 -19.41 1.42 2.85
N ASP A 75 -19.96 2.44 2.19
CA ASP A 75 -20.59 2.30 0.88
C ASP A 75 -19.62 1.72 -0.17
N LEU A 76 -18.32 1.99 -0.03
CA LEU A 76 -17.30 1.46 -0.93
C LEU A 76 -17.16 -0.07 -0.82
N PHE A 77 -17.53 -0.66 0.31
CA PHE A 77 -17.52 -2.12 0.46
C PHE A 77 -18.52 -2.78 -0.48
N THR A 78 -19.75 -2.29 -0.54
CA THR A 78 -20.78 -2.83 -1.44
C THR A 78 -20.47 -2.58 -2.91
N GLN A 79 -19.74 -1.50 -3.20
CA GLN A 79 -19.27 -1.17 -4.54
C GLN A 79 -18.01 -1.93 -4.95
N ARG A 80 -17.48 -2.77 -4.05
CA ARG A 80 -16.32 -3.62 -4.26
C ARG A 80 -15.02 -2.85 -4.54
N TRP A 81 -14.83 -1.77 -3.82
CA TRP A 81 -13.57 -1.06 -3.76
C TRP A 81 -12.61 -1.77 -2.80
N ALA A 82 -11.32 -1.57 -3.00
CA ALA A 82 -10.29 -2.00 -2.06
C ALA A 82 -9.22 -0.92 -1.95
N PHE A 83 -8.52 -0.86 -0.83
CA PHE A 83 -7.51 0.14 -0.52
C PHE A 83 -6.11 -0.44 -0.64
N ILE A 84 -5.24 0.27 -1.34
CA ILE A 84 -3.86 -0.15 -1.58
C ILE A 84 -2.88 0.65 -0.74
N ALA A 85 -1.82 -0.01 -0.25
CA ALA A 85 -0.66 0.63 0.36
C ALA A 85 0.60 -0.03 -0.18
N SER A 86 1.60 0.77 -0.52
CA SER A 86 2.84 0.29 -1.17
C SER A 86 4.06 0.85 -0.46
N PHE A 87 5.01 -0.01 -0.16
CA PHE A 87 6.26 0.37 0.49
C PHE A 87 7.42 -0.37 -0.18
N VAL A 88 8.43 0.38 -0.63
CA VAL A 88 9.62 -0.17 -1.26
C VAL A 88 10.85 0.43 -0.57
N ALA A 89 11.82 -0.41 -0.24
CA ALA A 89 13.07 0.03 0.35
C ALA A 89 13.74 1.07 -0.55
N SER A 90 14.29 2.14 0.05
CA SER A 90 14.88 3.25 -0.71
C SER A 90 16.03 2.80 -1.62
N GLU A 91 16.83 1.85 -1.19
CA GLU A 91 17.93 1.26 -1.98
C GLU A 91 17.45 0.45 -3.19
N ALA A 92 16.18 0.07 -3.22
CA ALA A 92 15.56 -0.65 -4.33
C ALA A 92 14.78 0.28 -5.27
N ALA A 93 14.77 1.58 -5.02
CA ALA A 93 14.08 2.55 -5.86
C ALA A 93 14.62 2.53 -7.30
N GLY A 94 13.73 2.71 -8.28
CA GLY A 94 14.08 2.73 -9.70
C GLY A 94 14.35 1.36 -10.34
N LYS A 95 14.13 0.26 -9.61
CA LYS A 95 14.34 -1.12 -10.11
C LYS A 95 13.05 -1.78 -10.61
N GLY A 96 11.95 -1.03 -10.71
CA GLY A 96 10.67 -1.57 -11.19
C GLY A 96 9.94 -2.43 -10.15
N VAL A 97 10.30 -2.37 -8.89
CA VAL A 97 9.68 -3.18 -7.82
C VAL A 97 8.19 -2.88 -7.70
N GLY A 98 7.83 -1.60 -7.68
CA GLY A 98 6.44 -1.16 -7.53
C GLY A 98 5.55 -1.63 -8.68
N GLN A 99 6.03 -1.57 -9.92
CA GLN A 99 5.28 -2.04 -11.08
C GLN A 99 5.05 -3.56 -11.04
N LYS A 100 6.04 -4.31 -10.61
CA LYS A 100 5.92 -5.78 -10.48
C LYS A 100 4.98 -6.17 -9.35
N LEU A 101 5.05 -5.48 -8.21
CA LEU A 101 4.10 -5.66 -7.12
C LEU A 101 2.67 -5.39 -7.59
N PHE A 102 2.46 -4.27 -8.30
CA PHE A 102 1.12 -3.92 -8.77
C PHE A 102 0.56 -4.93 -9.75
N ALA A 103 1.35 -5.47 -10.64
CA ALA A 103 0.90 -6.51 -11.56
C ALA A 103 0.32 -7.72 -10.80
N ALA A 104 1.00 -8.17 -9.75
CA ALA A 104 0.51 -9.27 -8.90
C ALA A 104 -0.71 -8.87 -8.07
N THR A 105 -0.72 -7.66 -7.51
CA THR A 105 -1.86 -7.15 -6.75
C THR A 105 -3.10 -7.04 -7.63
N LYS A 106 -2.94 -6.60 -8.87
CA LYS A 106 -4.05 -6.47 -9.82
C LYS A 106 -4.66 -7.83 -10.16
N GLU A 107 -3.85 -8.87 -10.33
CA GLU A 107 -4.34 -10.22 -10.53
C GLU A 107 -5.12 -10.72 -9.32
N ALA A 108 -4.60 -10.53 -8.12
CA ALA A 108 -5.27 -10.92 -6.88
C ALA A 108 -6.58 -10.16 -6.68
N ALA A 109 -6.59 -8.87 -6.98
CA ALA A 109 -7.79 -8.03 -6.90
C ALA A 109 -8.88 -8.53 -7.85
N THR A 110 -8.53 -8.82 -9.08
CA THR A 110 -9.45 -9.35 -10.08
C THR A 110 -10.03 -10.70 -9.62
N ALA A 111 -9.20 -11.59 -9.12
CA ALA A 111 -9.64 -12.89 -8.62
C ALA A 111 -10.59 -12.79 -7.42
N ALA A 112 -10.39 -11.77 -6.57
CA ALA A 112 -11.24 -11.50 -5.40
C ALA A 112 -12.54 -10.76 -5.74
N GLY A 113 -12.71 -10.29 -6.98
CA GLY A 113 -13.87 -9.52 -7.41
C GLY A 113 -13.84 -8.05 -7.04
N VAL A 114 -12.66 -7.50 -6.79
CA VAL A 114 -12.48 -6.05 -6.62
C VAL A 114 -12.78 -5.36 -7.95
N ARG A 115 -13.52 -4.26 -7.91
CA ARG A 115 -13.85 -3.47 -9.11
C ARG A 115 -12.99 -2.22 -9.23
N THR A 116 -12.69 -1.58 -8.12
CA THR A 116 -11.92 -0.34 -8.09
C THR A 116 -10.92 -0.38 -6.95
N ILE A 117 -9.71 0.07 -7.21
CA ILE A 117 -8.67 0.22 -6.20
C ILE A 117 -8.49 1.71 -5.89
N ASP A 118 -8.56 2.06 -4.60
CA ASP A 118 -8.25 3.40 -4.10
C ASP A 118 -6.82 3.45 -3.60
N ALA A 119 -6.09 4.46 -4.04
CA ALA A 119 -4.82 4.87 -3.45
C ALA A 119 -5.00 6.26 -2.85
N THR A 120 -4.86 6.37 -1.55
CA THR A 120 -4.95 7.64 -0.82
C THR A 120 -3.55 8.04 -0.39
N ILE A 121 -3.04 9.15 -0.94
CA ILE A 121 -1.63 9.55 -0.85
C ILE A 121 -1.56 10.94 -0.23
N ARG A 122 -0.61 11.16 0.69
CA ARG A 122 -0.31 12.50 1.19
C ARG A 122 -0.01 13.42 0.01
N ALA A 123 -0.59 14.61 0.01
CA ALA A 123 -0.40 15.59 -1.09
C ALA A 123 1.06 16.03 -1.24
N ASP A 124 1.85 15.93 -0.18
CA ASP A 124 3.28 16.25 -0.18
C ASP A 124 4.19 15.06 -0.55
N ASN A 125 3.61 13.87 -0.76
CA ASN A 125 4.35 12.69 -1.20
C ASN A 125 4.46 12.66 -2.73
N VAL A 126 5.35 13.46 -3.29
CA VAL A 126 5.53 13.59 -4.75
C VAL A 126 5.88 12.24 -5.41
N PRO A 127 6.84 11.45 -4.90
CA PRO A 127 7.13 10.14 -5.51
C PRO A 127 5.94 9.19 -5.53
N GLY A 128 5.14 9.17 -4.46
CA GLY A 128 3.93 8.34 -4.38
C GLY A 128 2.87 8.76 -5.39
N LEU A 129 2.64 10.06 -5.54
CA LEU A 129 1.71 10.59 -6.53
C LEU A 129 2.13 10.19 -7.94
N LYS A 130 3.41 10.31 -8.28
CA LYS A 130 3.95 9.90 -9.58
C LYS A 130 3.85 8.40 -9.81
N TYR A 131 4.12 7.61 -8.78
CA TYR A 131 4.05 6.15 -8.87
C TYR A 131 2.64 5.69 -9.29
N TYR A 132 1.61 6.14 -8.56
CA TYR A 132 0.24 5.71 -8.86
C TYR A 132 -0.27 6.29 -10.18
N THR A 133 0.05 7.53 -10.51
CA THR A 133 -0.27 8.11 -11.82
C THR A 133 0.37 7.29 -12.95
N GLY A 134 1.63 6.90 -12.79
CA GLY A 134 2.34 6.07 -13.76
C GLY A 134 1.75 4.68 -13.97
N LEU A 135 1.09 4.13 -12.95
CA LEU A 135 0.36 2.85 -13.05
C LEU A 135 -0.99 2.99 -13.77
N GLY A 136 -1.50 4.20 -13.93
CA GLY A 136 -2.80 4.44 -14.56
C GLY A 136 -3.91 4.89 -13.60
N PHE A 137 -3.58 5.17 -12.35
CA PHE A 137 -4.54 5.74 -11.40
C PHE A 137 -4.87 7.18 -11.78
N ALA A 138 -6.13 7.59 -11.58
CA ALA A 138 -6.61 8.95 -11.80
C ALA A 138 -7.14 9.57 -10.51
N ASP A 139 -6.91 10.87 -10.34
CA ASP A 139 -7.45 11.61 -9.19
C ASP A 139 -8.97 11.62 -9.22
N TYR A 140 -9.61 11.44 -8.07
CA TYR A 140 -11.06 11.53 -7.97
C TYR A 140 -11.54 12.29 -6.73
N ASP A 141 -10.69 12.51 -5.72
CA ASP A 141 -11.06 13.20 -4.49
C ASP A 141 -9.84 13.81 -3.83
N ARG A 142 -10.07 14.80 -2.97
CA ARG A 142 -9.05 15.43 -2.12
C ARG A 142 -9.62 15.58 -0.72
N ARG A 143 -8.86 15.12 0.27
CA ARG A 143 -9.18 15.34 1.69
C ARG A 143 -8.25 16.38 2.27
N VAL A 144 -8.84 17.45 2.79
CA VAL A 144 -8.11 18.64 3.27
C VAL A 144 -7.88 18.52 4.77
N ALA A 145 -6.66 18.89 5.22
CA ALA A 145 -6.29 19.03 6.63
C ALA A 145 -6.58 17.75 7.46
N VAL A 146 -6.12 16.61 6.97
CA VAL A 146 -6.26 15.33 7.70
C VAL A 146 -5.17 15.27 8.78
N PRO A 147 -5.53 15.10 10.07
CA PRO A 147 -4.53 15.05 11.14
C PRO A 147 -3.73 13.74 11.11
N LEU A 148 -2.42 13.87 11.28
CA LEU A 148 -1.54 12.76 11.60
C LEU A 148 -1.61 12.47 13.11
N ARG A 149 -0.96 11.39 13.56
CA ARG A 149 -0.96 10.98 14.96
C ARG A 149 -0.46 12.08 15.91
N ASP A 150 0.52 12.87 15.50
CA ASP A 150 1.10 13.97 16.28
C ASP A 150 0.31 15.29 16.20
N GLY A 151 -0.81 15.30 15.46
CA GLY A 151 -1.64 16.48 15.26
C GLY A 151 -1.28 17.34 14.07
N THR A 152 -0.15 17.08 13.40
CA THR A 152 0.18 17.74 12.13
C THR A 152 -0.88 17.41 11.09
N VAL A 153 -1.36 18.42 10.35
CA VAL A 153 -2.37 18.23 9.32
C VAL A 153 -1.74 18.20 7.94
N VAL A 154 -2.22 17.29 7.09
CA VAL A 154 -1.79 17.16 5.70
C VAL A 154 -3.01 16.92 4.81
N ASP A 155 -2.96 17.39 3.59
CA ASP A 155 -3.96 17.01 2.59
C ASP A 155 -3.64 15.62 2.04
N ARG A 156 -4.68 14.94 1.57
CA ARG A 156 -4.55 13.66 0.87
C ARG A 156 -5.22 13.74 -0.49
N ILE A 157 -4.54 13.20 -1.49
CA ILE A 157 -5.10 13.01 -2.84
C ILE A 157 -5.58 11.58 -2.92
N ARG A 158 -6.81 11.39 -3.37
CA ARG A 158 -7.38 10.06 -3.61
C ARG A 158 -7.38 9.78 -5.09
N LYS A 159 -6.75 8.68 -5.47
CA LYS A 159 -6.65 8.21 -6.86
C LYS A 159 -7.37 6.87 -6.97
N ARG A 160 -7.91 6.59 -8.15
CA ARG A 160 -8.62 5.33 -8.41
C ARG A 160 -8.07 4.62 -9.64
N TYR A 161 -8.13 3.32 -9.59
CA TYR A 161 -7.84 2.44 -10.71
C TYR A 161 -9.03 1.49 -10.89
N ASP A 162 -9.70 1.56 -12.03
CA ASP A 162 -10.84 0.69 -12.32
C ASP A 162 -10.34 -0.58 -13.01
N LEU A 163 -10.70 -1.74 -12.44
CA LEU A 163 -10.36 -3.02 -13.03
C LEU A 163 -11.32 -3.34 -14.17
N ALA A 164 -10.79 -4.00 -15.21
CA ALA A 164 -11.63 -4.47 -16.31
C ALA A 164 -12.62 -5.54 -15.80
N THR A 165 -13.87 -5.41 -16.17
CA THR A 165 -14.94 -6.37 -15.80
C THR A 165 -15.04 -7.49 -16.83
#